data_d56ef668b7b0f6322b8080c7bf20f2eb
#
_entry.id   d56ef668b7b0f6322b8080c7bf20f2eb
#
_cell.length_a   1.000
_cell.length_b   1.000
_cell.length_c   1.000
_cell.angle_alpha   90.00
_cell.angle_beta   90.00
_cell.angle_gamma   90.00
#
_symmetry.space_group_name_H-M   'P 1'
#
loop_
_entity.id
_entity.type
_entity.pdbx_description
1 polymer ?
#
loop_
_entity_poly.entity_id
_entity_poly.type
_entity_poly.pdbx_seq_one_letter_code
_entity_poly.pdbx_strand_id
1 'polypeptide(L)'
;MATVRHASGDLPAGNFIDAEIAAHYPEDGLTEARSAAGPLLLRRTSLVIGTCVRVFVPVSDIVVATEQTAGLSALNRLSGHLVAVEDGHGTGVTLTVDCHGQLMVAEVTRRSLRQLELEPGKPVHLLFKTVSIASESLYRKTKG
;
A
#
# COMPACT_ATOMS: atom_id res chain seq x y z
N MET A 1 -2.21 8.67 8.26
CA MET A 1 -3.18 7.64 8.42
C MET A 1 -3.79 7.22 7.12
N ALA A 2 -3.94 5.96 6.91
CA ALA A 2 -4.51 5.47 5.68
C ALA A 2 -5.99 5.80 5.60
N THR A 3 -6.44 6.10 4.43
CA THR A 3 -7.83 6.37 4.20
C THR A 3 -8.32 5.39 3.18
N VAL A 4 -9.35 4.64 3.54
CA VAL A 4 -9.94 3.72 2.62
C VAL A 4 -11.16 4.38 2.04
N ARG A 5 -11.24 4.37 0.73
CA ARG A 5 -12.37 4.95 0.09
C ARG A 5 -13.09 3.94 -0.72
N HIS A 6 -14.40 3.98 -0.61
CA HIS A 6 -15.26 3.19 -1.46
C HIS A 6 -15.83 4.19 -2.41
N ALA A 7 -15.21 4.34 -3.53
CA ALA A 7 -15.70 5.29 -4.48
C ALA A 7 -16.91 4.73 -5.14
N SER A 8 -17.97 5.44 -5.10
CA SER A 8 -19.15 4.96 -5.72
C SER A 8 -18.96 5.16 -7.18
N GLY A 9 -18.85 4.15 -7.88
CA GLY A 9 -18.84 4.15 -9.30
C GLY A 9 -17.50 4.02 -9.91
N ASP A 10 -16.59 4.92 -9.66
CA ASP A 10 -15.43 4.99 -10.50
C ASP A 10 -14.20 4.29 -10.01
N LEU A 11 -13.92 4.34 -8.75
CA LEU A 11 -12.67 3.79 -8.24
C LEU A 11 -12.96 2.63 -7.30
N PRO A 12 -12.13 1.62 -7.33
CA PRO A 12 -12.22 0.56 -6.33
C PRO A 12 -11.84 1.09 -4.96
N ALA A 13 -12.16 0.34 -3.94
CA ALA A 13 -11.69 0.65 -2.61
C ALA A 13 -10.19 0.54 -2.58
N GLY A 14 -9.53 1.41 -1.88
CA GLY A 14 -8.10 1.37 -1.85
C GLY A 14 -7.48 2.29 -0.83
N ASN A 15 -6.18 2.31 -0.86
CA ASN A 15 -5.38 3.06 0.08
C ASN A 15 -4.79 4.27 -0.61
N PHE A 16 -4.84 5.42 0.05
CA PHE A 16 -4.16 6.59 -0.43
C PHE A 16 -2.97 6.83 0.48
N ILE A 17 -1.79 6.93 -0.10
CA ILE A 17 -0.56 7.10 0.65
C ILE A 17 0.11 8.37 0.18
N ASP A 18 0.39 9.27 1.11
CA ASP A 18 1.13 10.48 0.77
C ASP A 18 2.61 10.14 0.78
N ALA A 19 3.33 10.62 -0.22
CA ALA A 19 4.73 10.29 -0.38
C ALA A 19 5.44 11.45 -1.03
N GLU A 20 6.75 11.40 -1.03
CA GLU A 20 7.59 12.42 -1.60
C GLU A 20 8.55 11.76 -2.58
N ILE A 21 8.64 12.29 -3.80
CA ILE A 21 9.52 11.72 -4.81
C ILE A 21 10.96 11.79 -4.32
N ALA A 22 11.65 10.66 -4.32
CA ALA A 22 12.98 10.56 -3.74
C ALA A 22 14.06 10.26 -4.77
N ALA A 23 13.76 9.48 -5.79
CA ALA A 23 14.77 9.09 -6.76
C ALA A 23 14.12 8.59 -8.03
N HIS A 24 14.85 8.66 -9.13
CA HIS A 24 14.38 8.13 -10.40
C HIS A 24 15.37 7.09 -10.87
N TYR A 25 14.85 6.02 -11.43
CA TYR A 25 15.66 4.95 -12.01
C TYR A 25 15.21 4.75 -13.46
N PRO A 26 15.66 5.63 -14.36
CA PRO A 26 15.15 5.61 -15.74
C PRO A 26 15.36 4.27 -16.44
N GLU A 27 16.49 3.63 -16.18
CA GLU A 27 16.77 2.37 -16.86
C GLU A 27 15.81 1.29 -16.46
N ASP A 28 15.24 1.38 -15.28
CA ASP A 28 14.31 0.38 -14.82
C ASP A 28 12.87 0.82 -15.03
N GLY A 29 12.65 2.03 -15.48
CA GLY A 29 11.30 2.55 -15.65
C GLY A 29 10.60 2.81 -14.32
N LEU A 30 11.36 3.15 -13.29
CA LEU A 30 10.82 3.29 -11.94
C LEU A 30 11.14 4.64 -11.34
N THR A 31 10.31 5.03 -10.42
CA THR A 31 10.53 6.20 -9.56
C THR A 31 10.31 5.73 -8.13
N GLU A 32 11.15 6.17 -7.24
CA GLU A 32 11.00 5.83 -5.84
C GLU A 32 10.44 7.02 -5.08
N ALA A 33 9.47 6.76 -4.23
CA ALA A 33 8.90 7.79 -3.35
C ALA A 33 9.03 7.30 -1.92
N ARG A 34 9.10 8.24 -0.99
CA ARG A 34 9.28 7.91 0.39
C ARG A 34 8.01 8.21 1.14
N SER A 35 7.50 7.25 1.88
CA SER A 35 6.27 7.42 2.66
C SER A 35 6.52 7.02 4.10
N ALA A 36 5.55 7.28 4.97
CA ALA A 36 5.66 6.87 6.37
C ALA A 36 5.74 5.35 6.47
N ALA A 37 5.13 4.62 5.55
CA ALA A 37 5.17 3.17 5.58
C ALA A 37 6.47 2.60 5.04
N GLY A 38 7.28 3.42 4.40
CA GLY A 38 8.53 2.98 3.81
C GLY A 38 8.62 3.43 2.37
N PRO A 39 9.68 3.03 1.68
CA PRO A 39 9.84 3.42 0.28
C PRO A 39 8.83 2.71 -0.60
N LEU A 40 8.40 3.41 -1.63
CA LEU A 40 7.46 2.89 -2.60
C LEU A 40 8.08 3.00 -3.98
N LEU A 41 7.94 1.96 -4.79
CA LEU A 41 8.40 1.99 -6.16
C LEU A 41 7.19 2.20 -7.06
N LEU A 42 7.27 3.25 -7.85
CA LEU A 42 6.19 3.69 -8.70
C LEU A 42 6.60 3.56 -10.15
N ARG A 43 5.65 3.61 -11.05
CA ARG A 43 5.96 3.71 -12.44
C ARG A 43 6.68 5.04 -12.65
N ARG A 44 7.62 5.04 -13.58
CA ARG A 44 8.44 6.21 -13.78
C ARG A 44 7.61 7.46 -14.04
N THR A 45 8.01 8.54 -13.46
CA THR A 45 7.40 9.83 -13.66
C THR A 45 8.52 10.85 -13.83
N SER A 46 8.19 12.00 -14.41
CA SER A 46 9.16 13.07 -14.57
C SER A 46 9.06 14.13 -13.48
N LEU A 47 8.31 13.86 -12.44
CA LEU A 47 8.16 14.83 -11.36
C LEU A 47 9.48 15.06 -10.65
N VAL A 48 9.69 16.28 -10.20
CA VAL A 48 10.94 16.68 -9.56
C VAL A 48 11.08 16.00 -8.21
N ILE A 49 12.28 15.61 -7.86
CA ILE A 49 12.56 15.06 -6.52
C ILE A 49 12.12 16.09 -5.50
N GLY A 50 11.43 15.64 -4.48
CA GLY A 50 10.86 16.49 -3.45
C GLY A 50 9.39 16.78 -3.67
N THR A 51 8.84 16.44 -4.84
CA THR A 51 7.43 16.67 -5.09
C THR A 51 6.59 15.75 -4.23
N CYS A 52 5.55 16.29 -3.60
CA CYS A 52 4.63 15.49 -2.80
C CYS A 52 3.55 14.94 -3.70
N VAL A 53 3.27 13.66 -3.57
CA VAL A 53 2.31 12.98 -4.41
C VAL A 53 1.40 12.14 -3.54
N ARG A 54 0.28 11.74 -4.12
CA ARG A 54 -0.62 10.81 -3.48
C ARG A 54 -0.69 9.56 -4.34
N VAL A 55 -0.40 8.43 -3.74
CA VAL A 55 -0.34 7.15 -4.42
C VAL A 55 -1.57 6.35 -4.03
N PHE A 56 -2.19 5.68 -5.00
CA PHE A 56 -3.37 4.88 -4.74
C PHE A 56 -3.04 3.41 -4.93
N VAL A 57 -3.34 2.60 -3.92
CA VAL A 57 -3.11 1.16 -3.99
C VAL A 57 -4.43 0.47 -3.71
N PRO A 58 -5.06 -0.13 -4.73
CA PRO A 58 -6.33 -0.82 -4.52
C PRO A 58 -6.19 -1.95 -3.52
N VAL A 59 -7.21 -2.16 -2.68
CA VAL A 59 -7.14 -3.21 -1.67
C VAL A 59 -6.98 -4.58 -2.31
N SER A 60 -7.51 -4.77 -3.50
CA SER A 60 -7.45 -6.08 -4.16
C SER A 60 -6.10 -6.35 -4.79
N ASP A 61 -5.24 -5.34 -4.91
CA ASP A 61 -3.92 -5.55 -5.50
C ASP A 61 -2.87 -5.98 -4.48
N ILE A 62 -3.23 -6.03 -3.23
CA ILE A 62 -2.27 -6.33 -2.18
C ILE A 62 -2.29 -7.81 -1.85
N VAL A 63 -1.12 -8.42 -1.86
CA VAL A 63 -0.95 -9.81 -1.43
C VAL A 63 -0.39 -9.77 -0.03
N VAL A 64 -0.97 -10.55 0.86
CA VAL A 64 -0.54 -10.59 2.26
C VAL A 64 0.31 -11.83 2.47
N ALA A 65 1.49 -11.64 3.06
CA ALA A 65 2.40 -12.74 3.36
C ALA A 65 2.72 -12.71 4.85
N THR A 66 2.87 -13.87 5.44
CA THR A 66 3.23 -13.96 6.85
C THR A 66 4.72 -14.20 7.03
N GLU A 67 5.44 -14.43 5.93
CA GLU A 67 6.86 -14.65 5.98
C GLU A 67 7.52 -13.81 4.91
N GLN A 68 8.76 -13.46 5.11
CA GLN A 68 9.51 -12.78 4.09
C GLN A 68 9.74 -13.72 2.94
N THR A 69 9.42 -13.27 1.74
CA THR A 69 9.57 -14.10 0.57
C THR A 69 10.51 -13.42 -0.40
N ALA A 70 11.19 -14.21 -1.19
CA ALA A 70 12.09 -13.71 -2.21
C ALA A 70 11.67 -14.29 -3.55
N GLY A 71 12.24 -13.78 -4.62
CA GLY A 71 11.96 -14.32 -5.94
C GLY A 71 10.60 -13.93 -6.49
N LEU A 72 10.10 -12.78 -6.07
CA LEU A 72 8.81 -12.31 -6.54
C LEU A 72 8.99 -11.11 -7.44
N SER A 73 8.07 -10.95 -8.37
CA SER A 73 8.08 -9.79 -9.25
C SER A 73 7.40 -8.58 -8.61
N ALA A 74 6.77 -8.75 -7.46
CA ALA A 74 6.19 -7.62 -6.74
C ALA A 74 7.33 -6.88 -6.06
N LEU A 75 7.52 -5.62 -6.41
CA LEU A 75 8.65 -4.86 -5.91
C LEU A 75 8.35 -4.09 -4.64
N ASN A 76 7.09 -3.87 -4.33
CA ASN A 76 6.73 -3.14 -3.12
C ASN A 76 6.45 -4.11 -1.98
N ARG A 77 7.05 -3.83 -0.84
CA ARG A 77 6.83 -4.64 0.34
C ARG A 77 6.77 -3.70 1.52
N LEU A 78 5.63 -3.67 2.18
CA LEU A 78 5.48 -2.88 3.39
C LEU A 78 5.24 -3.85 4.54
N SER A 79 6.03 -3.74 5.58
CA SER A 79 5.93 -4.64 6.71
C SER A 79 5.18 -3.97 7.84
N GLY A 80 4.39 -4.72 8.54
CA GLY A 80 3.62 -4.17 9.65
C GLY A 80 3.00 -5.28 10.44
N HIS A 81 1.99 -4.94 11.22
CA HIS A 81 1.28 -5.94 11.98
C HIS A 81 -0.22 -5.74 11.84
N LEU A 82 -0.93 -6.84 11.91
CA LEU A 82 -2.36 -6.82 11.72
C LEU A 82 -3.03 -6.16 12.91
N VAL A 83 -3.91 -5.21 12.64
CA VAL A 83 -4.60 -4.49 13.70
C VAL A 83 -6.03 -4.98 13.82
N ALA A 84 -6.70 -5.22 12.72
CA ALA A 84 -8.10 -5.59 12.76
C ALA A 84 -8.46 -6.50 11.61
N VAL A 85 -9.40 -7.39 11.85
CA VAL A 85 -9.93 -8.30 10.85
C VAL A 85 -11.42 -8.10 10.84
N GLU A 86 -11.97 -7.79 9.67
CA GLU A 86 -13.40 -7.61 9.55
C GLU A 86 -13.93 -8.55 8.51
N ASP A 87 -14.74 -9.52 8.97
CA ASP A 87 -15.36 -10.46 8.06
C ASP A 87 -16.72 -9.89 7.75
N GLY A 88 -16.78 -9.11 6.72
CA GLY A 88 -18.02 -8.46 6.37
C GLY A 88 -18.92 -9.36 5.57
N HIS A 89 -19.82 -8.74 4.81
CA HIS A 89 -20.73 -9.50 3.98
C HIS A 89 -20.01 -9.76 2.67
N GLY A 90 -20.27 -10.82 2.03
CA GLY A 90 -19.66 -11.15 0.77
C GLY A 90 -18.55 -12.16 0.95
N THR A 91 -17.63 -12.20 -0.02
CA THR A 91 -16.66 -13.26 -0.08
C THR A 91 -15.31 -12.91 0.52
N GLY A 92 -15.09 -11.66 0.82
CA GLY A 92 -13.77 -11.23 1.27
C GLY A 92 -13.75 -10.84 2.72
N VAL A 93 -12.55 -10.78 3.25
CA VAL A 93 -12.29 -10.35 4.62
C VAL A 93 -11.38 -9.14 4.51
N THR A 94 -11.71 -8.08 5.23
CA THR A 94 -10.94 -6.86 5.20
C THR A 94 -9.96 -6.84 6.36
N LEU A 95 -8.70 -6.58 6.04
CA LEU A 95 -7.64 -6.53 7.03
C LEU A 95 -7.13 -5.11 7.14
N THR A 96 -6.88 -4.65 8.36
CA THR A 96 -6.22 -3.38 8.58
C THR A 96 -4.85 -3.68 9.17
N VAL A 97 -3.82 -3.14 8.56
CA VAL A 97 -2.43 -3.40 8.94
C VAL A 97 -1.75 -2.07 9.24
N ASP A 98 -1.04 -2.02 10.34
CA ASP A 98 -0.30 -0.83 10.72
C ASP A 98 1.13 -0.98 10.21
N CYS A 99 1.50 -0.16 9.24
CA CYS A 99 2.83 -0.17 8.67
C CYS A 99 3.54 1.11 9.11
N HIS A 100 4.17 1.04 10.26
CA HIS A 100 4.93 2.17 10.82
C HIS A 100 4.07 3.42 10.94
N GLY A 101 2.85 3.24 11.43
CA GLY A 101 1.93 4.36 11.63
C GLY A 101 1.03 4.65 10.45
N GLN A 102 1.32 4.10 9.29
CA GLN A 102 0.46 4.24 8.12
C GLN A 102 -0.46 3.04 8.10
N LEU A 103 -1.76 3.27 8.25
CA LEU A 103 -2.70 2.17 8.22
C LEU A 103 -3.00 1.80 6.78
N MET A 104 -2.91 0.53 6.49
CA MET A 104 -3.17 0.00 5.16
C MET A 104 -4.30 -1.01 5.27
N VAL A 105 -5.08 -1.09 4.21
CA VAL A 105 -6.19 -2.02 4.17
C VAL A 105 -6.00 -2.96 3.00
N ALA A 106 -6.18 -4.24 3.25
CA ALA A 106 -6.10 -5.26 2.22
C ALA A 106 -7.31 -6.16 2.32
N GLU A 107 -7.59 -6.87 1.25
CA GLU A 107 -8.71 -7.79 1.25
C GLU A 107 -8.20 -9.16 0.91
N VAL A 108 -8.59 -10.16 1.68
CA VAL A 108 -8.19 -11.54 1.43
C VAL A 108 -9.41 -12.43 1.47
N THR A 109 -9.27 -13.66 0.99
CA THR A 109 -10.35 -14.62 1.08
C THR A 109 -10.41 -15.21 2.48
N ARG A 110 -11.55 -15.78 2.82
CA ARG A 110 -11.67 -16.46 4.11
C ARG A 110 -10.73 -17.64 4.18
N ARG A 111 -10.47 -18.29 3.05
CA ARG A 111 -9.53 -19.40 3.04
C ARG A 111 -8.13 -18.89 3.44
N SER A 112 -7.69 -17.77 2.87
CA SER A 112 -6.39 -17.22 3.23
C SER A 112 -6.34 -16.81 4.69
N LEU A 113 -7.43 -16.24 5.19
CA LEU A 113 -7.48 -15.86 6.59
C LEU A 113 -7.21 -17.09 7.48
N ARG A 114 -7.82 -18.22 7.16
CA ARG A 114 -7.63 -19.42 7.95
C ARG A 114 -6.27 -20.06 7.74
N GLN A 115 -5.85 -20.18 6.49
CA GLN A 115 -4.59 -20.83 6.20
C GLN A 115 -3.39 -20.08 6.77
N LEU A 116 -3.44 -18.78 6.77
CA LEU A 116 -2.35 -17.99 7.30
C LEU A 116 -2.54 -17.65 8.76
N GLU A 117 -3.68 -18.08 9.34
CA GLU A 117 -3.96 -17.84 10.75
C GLU A 117 -3.84 -16.37 11.09
N LEU A 118 -4.51 -15.54 10.29
CA LEU A 118 -4.40 -14.09 10.47
C LEU A 118 -5.27 -13.65 11.64
N GLU A 119 -4.66 -12.94 12.56
CA GLU A 119 -5.35 -12.44 13.73
C GLU A 119 -4.65 -11.16 14.17
N PRO A 120 -5.34 -10.30 14.90
CA PRO A 120 -4.72 -9.06 15.35
C PRO A 120 -3.43 -9.32 16.12
N GLY A 121 -2.43 -8.50 15.82
CA GLY A 121 -1.11 -8.63 16.43
C GLY A 121 -0.10 -9.39 15.59
N LYS A 122 -0.56 -10.10 14.57
CA LYS A 122 0.35 -10.92 13.79
C LYS A 122 1.18 -10.05 12.83
N PRO A 123 2.50 -10.26 12.76
CA PRO A 123 3.31 -9.55 11.79
C PRO A 123 2.99 -10.04 10.38
N VAL A 124 2.86 -9.11 9.46
CA VAL A 124 2.56 -9.46 8.07
C VAL A 124 3.34 -8.54 7.15
N HIS A 125 3.43 -8.95 5.89
CA HIS A 125 4.05 -8.17 4.85
C HIS A 125 3.03 -7.97 3.75
N LEU A 126 2.91 -6.74 3.26
CA LEU A 126 1.99 -6.42 2.17
C LEU A 126 2.81 -6.26 0.92
N LEU A 127 2.50 -7.04 -0.09
CA LEU A 127 3.26 -7.07 -1.33
C LEU A 127 2.38 -6.59 -2.46
N PHE A 128 2.91 -5.71 -3.30
CA PHE A 128 2.16 -5.27 -4.47
C PHE A 128 3.12 -4.78 -5.54
N LYS A 129 2.65 -4.77 -6.75
CA LYS A 129 3.47 -4.35 -7.87
C LYS A 129 3.57 -2.84 -7.89
N THR A 130 4.34 -2.31 -8.83
CA THR A 130 4.47 -0.87 -8.96
C THR A 130 3.10 -0.27 -9.18
N VAL A 131 2.92 0.92 -8.63
CA VAL A 131 1.64 1.61 -8.70
C VAL A 131 1.86 2.96 -9.36
N SER A 132 0.77 3.59 -9.69
CA SER A 132 0.80 4.90 -10.32
C SER A 132 0.42 5.97 -9.33
N ILE A 133 0.86 7.17 -9.63
CA ILE A 133 0.49 8.31 -8.82
C ILE A 133 -0.95 8.67 -9.15
N ALA A 134 -1.78 8.79 -8.13
CA ALA A 134 -3.17 9.16 -8.31
C ALA A 134 -3.27 10.62 -8.69
N SER A 135 -2.46 11.45 -8.07
CA SER A 135 -2.46 12.87 -8.36
C SER A 135 -1.30 13.49 -7.61
N GLU A 136 -0.92 14.67 -8.02
CA GLU A 136 -0.01 15.41 -7.19
C GLU A 136 -0.79 15.73 -5.93
N SER A 137 -0.16 15.51 -4.81
CA SER A 137 -0.84 15.71 -3.55
C SER A 137 -1.01 17.18 -3.29
N LEU A 138 -2.18 17.55 -2.82
CA LEU A 138 -2.39 18.90 -2.33
C LEU A 138 -1.75 19.08 -0.97
N TYR A 139 -1.32 17.97 -0.36
CA TYR A 139 -0.61 18.02 0.89
C TYR A 139 0.70 18.76 0.67
N ARG A 140 0.98 19.73 1.51
CA ARG A 140 2.21 20.39 1.41
C ARG A 140 2.93 20.22 2.65
N LYS A 141 4.18 19.80 2.55
CA LYS A 141 4.96 19.69 3.66
C LYS A 141 5.23 21.03 4.07
N THR A 142 4.78 21.42 5.18
CA THR A 142 5.04 22.69 5.65
C THR A 142 6.39 22.61 6.16
N LYS A 143 7.22 23.35 5.68
CA LYS A 143 8.46 23.24 6.10
C LYS A 143 8.63 24.13 6.98
N GLY A 144 8.59 23.79 7.60
CA GLY A 144 8.77 24.90 8.43
C GLY A 144 8.91 24.96 7.75
#